data_e0808389241fa9bdff6d9c91891aeda9
#
_entry.id   e0808389241fa9bdff6d9c91891aeda9
#
_cell.length_a   1.000
_cell.length_b   1.000
_cell.length_c   1.000
_cell.angle_alpha   90.00
_cell.angle_beta   90.00
_cell.angle_gamma   90.00
#
_symmetry.space_group_name_H-M   'P 1'
#
loop_
_entity.id
_entity.type
_entity.pdbx_description
1 polymer ?
#
loop_
_entity_poly.entity_id
_entity_poly.type
_entity_poly.pdbx_seq_one_letter_code
_entity_poly.pdbx_strand_id
1 'polypeptide(L)'
;MADTSNSVLFDAPGPKGRRTIRIVNWIAALIFVAVLVLVLMRLHNPPDGENQLSWELWKPAVEREAWTDFYLPGLWMTIKATVLAVVGAVVFGLVFGVGRLLPNPLVRGISAVIVEFCRAVPVLLLMIFFWRWFAFAGLPSPSYWAVVAAPVLYNGSVVAELVRSGVGNLPGGQREASLALGLTETQSLIQIEVPQAVYAMLPAAVTQ
;
A
#
# COMPACT_ATOMS: atom_id res chain seq x y z
N MET A 1 23.12 37.12 -5.87
CA MET A 1 22.47 37.31 -4.57
C MET A 1 21.66 36.02 -4.31
N ALA A 2 22.16 35.15 -3.44
CA ALA A 2 21.47 33.90 -3.08
C ALA A 2 20.28 34.26 -2.21
N ASP A 3 19.12 33.70 -2.57
CA ASP A 3 17.84 33.89 -1.89
C ASP A 3 17.91 33.31 -0.46
N THR A 4 17.98 34.19 0.53
CA THR A 4 18.10 33.86 1.96
C THR A 4 16.76 33.56 2.62
N SER A 5 15.66 33.52 1.84
CA SER A 5 14.28 33.31 2.37
C SER A 5 14.00 31.90 2.83
N ASN A 6 14.70 30.88 2.34
CA ASN A 6 14.51 29.48 2.69
C ASN A 6 15.32 28.98 3.89
N SER A 7 16.28 29.78 4.40
CA SER A 7 17.14 29.37 5.52
C SER A 7 16.43 29.42 6.88
N VAL A 8 15.38 30.23 7.02
CA VAL A 8 14.68 30.46 8.30
C VAL A 8 13.88 29.23 8.78
N LEU A 9 13.44 28.38 7.87
CA LEU A 9 12.68 27.16 8.20
C LEU A 9 13.56 25.98 8.65
N PHE A 10 14.88 26.06 8.40
CA PHE A 10 15.84 24.99 8.69
C PHE A 10 17.01 25.45 9.57
N ASP A 11 16.90 26.58 10.26
CA ASP A 11 17.92 27.02 11.15
C ASP A 11 18.17 26.01 12.28
N ALA A 12 19.42 25.61 12.43
CA ALA A 12 19.83 24.72 13.49
C ALA A 12 19.52 25.40 14.85
N PRO A 13 18.90 24.65 15.81
CA PRO A 13 18.50 25.23 17.09
C PRO A 13 19.71 25.88 17.79
N GLY A 14 19.53 27.12 18.27
CA GLY A 14 20.53 27.86 18.99
C GLY A 14 20.97 27.17 20.30
N PRO A 15 21.99 27.68 21.00
CA PRO A 15 22.56 27.01 22.19
C PRO A 15 21.55 26.66 23.27
N LYS A 16 20.56 27.53 23.52
CA LYS A 16 19.44 27.26 24.45
C LYS A 16 18.55 26.18 23.93
N GLY A 17 18.17 26.21 22.65
CA GLY A 17 17.34 25.14 22.00
C GLY A 17 18.02 23.79 22.04
N ARG A 18 19.31 23.71 21.75
CA ARG A 18 20.10 22.46 21.85
C ARG A 18 20.12 21.88 23.26
N ARG A 19 20.21 22.74 24.29
CA ARG A 19 20.15 22.31 25.69
C ARG A 19 18.76 21.76 26.05
N THR A 20 17.71 22.46 25.66
CA THR A 20 16.33 22.01 25.88
C THR A 20 16.06 20.68 25.18
N ILE A 21 16.41 20.54 23.90
CA ILE A 21 16.27 19.30 23.15
C ILE A 21 17.03 18.16 23.84
N ARG A 22 18.25 18.40 24.29
CA ARG A 22 19.03 17.39 25.01
C ARG A 22 18.34 16.94 26.32
N ILE A 23 17.83 17.89 27.11
CA ILE A 23 17.09 17.56 28.34
C ILE A 23 15.83 16.77 28.03
N VAL A 24 15.04 17.22 27.06
CA VAL A 24 13.82 16.52 26.63
C VAL A 24 14.14 15.09 26.14
N ASN A 25 15.19 14.93 25.35
CA ASN A 25 15.60 13.61 24.87
C ASN A 25 16.04 12.69 26.00
N TRP A 26 16.76 13.19 27.01
CA TRP A 26 17.13 12.42 28.19
C TRP A 26 15.91 12.02 29.03
N ILE A 27 14.96 12.93 29.24
CA ILE A 27 13.70 12.63 29.93
C ILE A 27 12.92 11.58 29.15
N ALA A 28 12.79 11.76 27.83
CA ALA A 28 12.10 10.79 26.98
C ALA A 28 12.77 9.41 27.00
N ALA A 29 14.11 9.37 26.95
CA ALA A 29 14.86 8.11 27.06
C ALA A 29 14.65 7.44 28.44
N LEU A 30 14.62 8.22 29.50
CA LEU A 30 14.42 7.71 30.86
C LEU A 30 13.00 7.15 31.04
N ILE A 31 11.99 7.85 30.53
CA ILE A 31 10.60 7.37 30.49
C ILE A 31 10.51 6.09 29.66
N PHE A 32 11.13 6.06 28.47
CA PHE A 32 11.14 4.86 27.63
C PHE A 32 11.76 3.65 28.34
N VAL A 33 12.92 3.84 28.98
CA VAL A 33 13.58 2.78 29.75
C VAL A 33 12.72 2.33 30.93
N ALA A 34 12.10 3.27 31.66
CA ALA A 34 11.20 2.93 32.77
C ALA A 34 9.99 2.11 32.29
N VAL A 35 9.35 2.52 31.20
CA VAL A 35 8.25 1.77 30.59
C VAL A 35 8.72 0.38 30.14
N LEU A 36 9.87 0.29 29.46
CA LEU A 36 10.45 -0.97 29.03
C LEU A 36 10.70 -1.93 30.20
N VAL A 37 11.30 -1.41 31.28
CA VAL A 37 11.54 -2.21 32.51
C VAL A 37 10.22 -2.68 33.11
N LEU A 38 9.21 -1.81 33.22
CA LEU A 38 7.90 -2.21 33.72
C LEU A 38 7.24 -3.29 32.86
N VAL A 39 7.34 -3.17 31.52
CA VAL A 39 6.82 -4.18 30.58
C VAL A 39 7.57 -5.51 30.78
N LEU A 40 8.91 -5.49 30.84
CA LEU A 40 9.71 -6.70 31.05
C LEU A 40 9.41 -7.36 32.42
N MET A 41 9.27 -6.57 33.48
CA MET A 41 8.86 -7.08 34.80
C MET A 41 7.48 -7.71 34.73
N ARG A 42 6.53 -7.10 34.02
CA ARG A 42 5.18 -7.62 33.84
C ARG A 42 5.14 -8.90 33.03
N LEU A 43 5.95 -9.01 32.01
CA LEU A 43 6.10 -10.23 31.21
C LEU A 43 6.82 -11.36 31.97
N HIS A 44 7.78 -10.99 32.83
CA HIS A 44 8.50 -11.97 33.62
C HIS A 44 7.64 -12.54 34.79
N ASN A 45 6.85 -11.67 35.43
CA ASN A 45 5.97 -12.04 36.56
C ASN A 45 4.54 -11.56 36.27
N PRO A 46 3.78 -12.18 35.38
CA PRO A 46 2.39 -11.83 35.16
C PRO A 46 1.55 -12.26 36.38
N PRO A 47 0.48 -11.51 36.75
CA PRO A 47 -0.33 -11.82 37.92
C PRO A 47 -1.11 -13.14 37.81
N ASP A 48 -1.48 -13.53 36.59
CA ASP A 48 -2.38 -14.66 36.33
C ASP A 48 -1.82 -15.59 35.24
N GLY A 49 -0.52 -15.88 35.25
CA GLY A 49 0.04 -16.71 34.18
C GLY A 49 1.49 -17.09 34.36
N GLU A 50 2.01 -17.84 33.39
CA GLU A 50 3.40 -18.26 33.34
C GLU A 50 4.31 -17.15 32.79
N ASN A 51 5.59 -17.18 33.20
CA ASN A 51 6.60 -16.25 32.72
C ASN A 51 6.66 -16.22 31.19
N GLN A 52 6.20 -15.12 30.61
CA GLN A 52 6.15 -14.93 29.15
C GLN A 52 7.54 -14.85 28.49
N LEU A 53 8.60 -14.65 29.29
CA LEU A 53 9.99 -14.62 28.82
C LEU A 53 10.71 -15.97 29.02
N SER A 54 10.01 -17.01 29.50
CA SER A 54 10.61 -18.33 29.68
C SER A 54 10.92 -18.97 28.33
N TRP A 55 12.08 -19.59 28.21
CA TRP A 55 12.47 -20.31 26.99
C TRP A 55 11.51 -21.45 26.64
N GLU A 56 10.95 -22.11 27.64
CA GLU A 56 10.02 -23.22 27.46
C GLU A 56 8.77 -22.79 26.68
N LEU A 57 8.29 -21.56 26.93
CA LEU A 57 7.14 -21.01 26.19
C LEU A 57 7.47 -20.72 24.72
N TRP A 58 8.71 -20.28 24.44
CA TRP A 58 9.13 -19.91 23.08
C TRP A 58 9.74 -21.06 22.29
N LYS A 59 10.19 -22.12 22.96
CA LYS A 59 10.80 -23.29 22.36
C LYS A 59 9.96 -23.89 21.23
N PRO A 60 8.63 -24.12 21.39
CA PRO A 60 7.81 -24.66 20.31
C PRO A 60 7.80 -23.79 19.03
N ALA A 61 7.96 -22.47 19.17
CA ALA A 61 7.97 -21.54 18.05
C ALA A 61 9.25 -21.65 17.18
N VAL A 62 10.35 -22.19 17.73
CA VAL A 62 11.61 -22.35 16.99
C VAL A 62 11.89 -23.82 16.63
N GLU A 63 11.05 -24.75 17.05
CA GLU A 63 11.17 -26.16 16.69
C GLU A 63 10.92 -26.39 15.20
N ARG A 64 11.46 -27.50 14.70
CA ARG A 64 11.36 -27.85 13.28
C ARG A 64 9.92 -27.95 12.80
N GLU A 65 9.04 -28.52 13.63
CA GLU A 65 7.63 -28.69 13.34
C GLU A 65 6.92 -27.33 13.10
N ALA A 66 7.24 -26.31 13.90
CA ALA A 66 6.71 -24.97 13.69
C ALA A 66 7.08 -24.41 12.31
N TRP A 67 8.30 -24.65 11.86
CA TRP A 67 8.77 -24.20 10.55
C TRP A 67 8.14 -24.98 9.40
N THR A 68 8.09 -26.33 9.50
CA THR A 68 7.60 -27.18 8.42
C THR A 68 6.08 -27.13 8.27
N ASP A 69 5.35 -27.03 9.38
CA ASP A 69 3.90 -27.22 9.38
C ASP A 69 3.13 -25.88 9.40
N PHE A 70 3.77 -24.81 9.89
CA PHE A 70 3.10 -23.50 10.02
C PHE A 70 3.81 -22.38 9.25
N TYR A 71 5.10 -22.10 9.55
CA TYR A 71 5.74 -20.89 9.01
C TYR A 71 6.02 -20.99 7.51
N LEU A 72 6.62 -22.06 7.03
CA LEU A 72 6.92 -22.19 5.60
C LEU A 72 5.66 -22.33 4.74
N PRO A 73 4.66 -23.16 5.11
CA PRO A 73 3.40 -23.20 4.38
C PRO A 73 2.65 -21.86 4.43
N GLY A 74 2.63 -21.20 5.59
CA GLY A 74 2.00 -19.87 5.76
C GLY A 74 2.69 -18.80 4.90
N LEU A 75 4.02 -18.76 4.93
CA LEU A 75 4.81 -17.87 4.09
C LEU A 75 4.54 -18.10 2.60
N TRP A 76 4.51 -19.37 2.17
CA TRP A 76 4.21 -19.72 0.78
C TRP A 76 2.82 -19.28 0.35
N MET A 77 1.81 -19.47 1.22
CA MET A 77 0.46 -18.98 0.97
C MET A 77 0.40 -17.46 0.86
N THR A 78 1.13 -16.76 1.74
CA THR A 78 1.22 -15.29 1.72
C THR A 78 1.87 -14.80 0.42
N ILE A 79 2.98 -15.39 0.00
CA ILE A 79 3.66 -15.04 -1.26
C ILE A 79 2.72 -15.25 -2.45
N LYS A 80 2.04 -16.40 -2.53
CA LYS A 80 1.09 -16.66 -3.61
C LYS A 80 -0.05 -15.65 -3.64
N ALA A 81 -0.65 -15.36 -2.48
CA ALA A 81 -1.72 -14.38 -2.39
C ALA A 81 -1.25 -12.99 -2.82
N THR A 82 -0.06 -12.58 -2.37
CA THR A 82 0.54 -11.29 -2.73
C THR A 82 0.79 -11.16 -4.23
N VAL A 83 1.41 -12.18 -4.84
CA VAL A 83 1.67 -12.16 -6.30
C VAL A 83 0.36 -12.05 -7.08
N LEU A 84 -0.65 -12.85 -6.72
CA LEU A 84 -1.96 -12.78 -7.38
C LEU A 84 -2.63 -11.41 -7.18
N ALA A 85 -2.56 -10.86 -5.96
CA ALA A 85 -3.13 -9.56 -5.66
C ALA A 85 -2.43 -8.43 -6.43
N VAL A 86 -1.10 -8.44 -6.51
CA VAL A 86 -0.32 -7.44 -7.26
C VAL A 86 -0.64 -7.52 -8.75
N VAL A 87 -0.58 -8.72 -9.35
CA VAL A 87 -0.91 -8.89 -10.77
C VAL A 87 -2.35 -8.45 -11.05
N GLY A 88 -3.30 -8.88 -10.22
CA GLY A 88 -4.69 -8.49 -10.34
C GLY A 88 -4.90 -6.98 -10.20
N ALA A 89 -4.23 -6.34 -9.25
CA ALA A 89 -4.30 -4.89 -9.04
C ALA A 89 -3.73 -4.10 -10.24
N VAL A 90 -2.62 -4.54 -10.81
CA VAL A 90 -2.04 -3.93 -12.02
C VAL A 90 -3.00 -4.05 -13.20
N VAL A 91 -3.54 -5.25 -13.45
CA VAL A 91 -4.50 -5.47 -14.54
C VAL A 91 -5.76 -4.63 -14.35
N PHE A 92 -6.35 -4.68 -13.15
CA PHE A 92 -7.52 -3.85 -12.82
C PHE A 92 -7.22 -2.36 -13.00
N GLY A 93 -6.09 -1.91 -12.48
CA GLY A 93 -5.66 -0.51 -12.55
C GLY A 93 -5.45 -0.02 -13.97
N LEU A 94 -4.82 -0.82 -14.82
CA LEU A 94 -4.64 -0.48 -16.24
C LEU A 94 -5.98 -0.44 -16.98
N VAL A 95 -6.82 -1.46 -16.83
CA VAL A 95 -8.12 -1.54 -17.52
C VAL A 95 -9.01 -0.35 -17.15
N PHE A 96 -9.21 -0.11 -15.85
CA PHE A 96 -10.10 0.94 -15.39
C PHE A 96 -9.47 2.34 -15.46
N GLY A 97 -8.15 2.44 -15.29
CA GLY A 97 -7.42 3.70 -15.48
C GLY A 97 -7.49 4.20 -16.90
N VAL A 98 -7.24 3.33 -17.89
CA VAL A 98 -7.42 3.64 -19.31
C VAL A 98 -8.88 3.88 -19.62
N GLY A 99 -9.79 3.05 -19.10
CA GLY A 99 -11.24 3.22 -19.28
C GLY A 99 -11.76 4.61 -18.90
N ARG A 100 -11.18 5.22 -17.85
CA ARG A 100 -11.51 6.60 -17.43
C ARG A 100 -11.00 7.69 -18.35
N LEU A 101 -10.11 7.37 -19.28
CA LEU A 101 -9.48 8.30 -20.23
C LEU A 101 -10.05 8.18 -21.64
N LEU A 102 -10.80 7.10 -21.92
CA LEU A 102 -11.38 6.87 -23.26
C LEU A 102 -12.37 7.98 -23.64
N PRO A 103 -12.47 8.31 -24.94
CA PRO A 103 -13.42 9.32 -25.44
C PRO A 103 -14.89 8.94 -25.19
N ASN A 104 -15.22 7.64 -25.14
CA ASN A 104 -16.58 7.16 -24.93
C ASN A 104 -17.09 7.52 -23.52
N PRO A 105 -18.14 8.36 -23.37
CA PRO A 105 -18.60 8.85 -22.08
C PRO A 105 -19.19 7.74 -21.19
N LEU A 106 -19.77 6.69 -21.78
CA LEU A 106 -20.34 5.57 -21.02
C LEU A 106 -19.23 4.75 -20.35
N VAL A 107 -18.20 4.36 -21.11
CA VAL A 107 -17.07 3.60 -20.59
C VAL A 107 -16.33 4.41 -19.53
N ARG A 108 -16.10 5.69 -19.80
CA ARG A 108 -15.46 6.61 -18.85
C ARG A 108 -16.25 6.72 -17.56
N GLY A 109 -17.57 6.89 -17.63
CA GLY A 109 -18.45 7.03 -16.48
C GLY A 109 -18.50 5.76 -15.63
N ILE A 110 -18.69 4.60 -16.25
CA ILE A 110 -18.71 3.30 -15.55
C ILE A 110 -17.37 3.05 -14.86
N SER A 111 -16.25 3.24 -15.55
CA SER A 111 -14.91 3.08 -15.00
C SER A 111 -14.67 4.03 -13.83
N ALA A 112 -15.12 5.27 -13.92
CA ALA A 112 -15.00 6.24 -12.84
C ALA A 112 -15.77 5.80 -11.58
N VAL A 113 -17.02 5.38 -11.73
CA VAL A 113 -17.86 4.92 -10.61
C VAL A 113 -17.23 3.71 -9.92
N ILE A 114 -16.76 2.72 -10.69
CA ILE A 114 -16.13 1.51 -10.13
C ILE A 114 -14.87 1.88 -9.34
N VAL A 115 -13.98 2.68 -9.90
CA VAL A 115 -12.74 3.09 -9.24
C VAL A 115 -13.01 3.89 -7.97
N GLU A 116 -13.91 4.88 -8.03
CA GLU A 116 -14.25 5.70 -6.87
C GLU A 116 -14.90 4.87 -5.76
N PHE A 117 -15.80 3.95 -6.10
CA PHE A 117 -16.40 3.03 -5.14
C PHE A 117 -15.35 2.16 -4.45
N CYS A 118 -14.46 1.52 -5.22
CA CYS A 118 -13.43 0.64 -4.66
C CYS A 118 -12.43 1.37 -3.77
N ARG A 119 -12.17 2.67 -4.03
CA ARG A 119 -11.31 3.52 -3.19
C ARG A 119 -12.00 4.06 -1.94
N ALA A 120 -13.32 4.26 -2.01
CA ALA A 120 -14.08 4.80 -0.89
C ALA A 120 -14.27 3.78 0.24
N VAL A 121 -14.28 2.48 -0.09
CA VAL A 121 -14.49 1.42 0.90
C VAL A 121 -13.15 1.03 1.52
N PRO A 122 -13.01 1.05 2.86
CA PRO A 122 -11.81 0.53 3.53
C PRO A 122 -11.51 -0.91 3.13
N VAL A 123 -10.25 -1.21 2.78
CA VAL A 123 -9.85 -2.54 2.29
C VAL A 123 -10.22 -3.67 3.26
N LEU A 124 -10.16 -3.42 4.57
CA LEU A 124 -10.57 -4.40 5.58
C LEU A 124 -12.05 -4.76 5.49
N LEU A 125 -12.92 -3.78 5.21
CA LEU A 125 -14.35 -4.04 4.99
C LEU A 125 -14.58 -4.87 3.73
N LEU A 126 -13.84 -4.59 2.65
CA LEU A 126 -13.87 -5.42 1.44
C LEU A 126 -13.41 -6.86 1.74
N MET A 127 -12.37 -7.04 2.56
CA MET A 127 -11.90 -8.37 2.96
C MET A 127 -12.98 -9.15 3.73
N ILE A 128 -13.62 -8.53 4.72
CA ILE A 128 -14.68 -9.14 5.51
C ILE A 128 -15.88 -9.49 4.61
N PHE A 129 -16.27 -8.57 3.72
CA PHE A 129 -17.34 -8.78 2.76
C PHE A 129 -17.07 -9.98 1.85
N PHE A 130 -15.90 -10.03 1.19
CA PHE A 130 -15.53 -11.14 0.32
C PHE A 130 -15.36 -12.44 1.07
N TRP A 131 -14.80 -12.42 2.27
CA TRP A 131 -14.72 -13.62 3.09
C TRP A 131 -16.11 -14.22 3.37
N ARG A 132 -17.07 -13.39 3.79
CA ARG A 132 -18.45 -13.83 4.04
C ARG A 132 -19.11 -14.31 2.75
N TRP A 133 -18.96 -13.56 1.68
CA TRP A 133 -19.56 -13.94 0.39
C TRP A 133 -19.01 -15.27 -0.12
N PHE A 134 -17.70 -15.43 -0.16
CA PHE A 134 -17.09 -16.67 -0.64
C PHE A 134 -17.38 -17.86 0.26
N ALA A 135 -17.42 -17.66 1.58
CA ALA A 135 -17.84 -18.70 2.53
C ALA A 135 -19.30 -19.12 2.29
N PHE A 136 -20.19 -18.15 2.08
CA PHE A 136 -21.60 -18.43 1.80
C PHE A 136 -21.79 -19.11 0.43
N ALA A 137 -21.00 -18.76 -0.55
CA ALA A 137 -20.99 -19.37 -1.88
C ALA A 137 -20.32 -20.77 -1.91
N GLY A 138 -19.77 -21.24 -0.78
CA GLY A 138 -19.14 -22.56 -0.68
C GLY A 138 -17.78 -22.66 -1.37
N LEU A 139 -17.09 -21.53 -1.62
CA LEU A 139 -15.76 -21.57 -2.22
C LEU A 139 -14.75 -22.21 -1.25
N PRO A 140 -13.84 -23.06 -1.74
CA PRO A 140 -12.74 -23.58 -0.93
C PRO A 140 -11.78 -22.43 -0.56
N SER A 141 -11.31 -22.42 0.69
CA SER A 141 -10.40 -21.39 1.23
C SER A 141 -10.89 -19.94 1.06
N PRO A 142 -12.08 -19.59 1.57
CA PRO A 142 -12.69 -18.28 1.35
C PRO A 142 -11.82 -17.14 1.88
N SER A 143 -11.09 -17.37 2.97
CA SER A 143 -10.13 -16.36 3.54
C SER A 143 -9.01 -16.02 2.57
N TYR A 144 -8.45 -17.02 1.88
CA TYR A 144 -7.40 -16.83 0.89
C TYR A 144 -7.88 -15.96 -0.27
N TRP A 145 -9.05 -16.28 -0.83
CA TRP A 145 -9.60 -15.50 -1.95
C TRP A 145 -10.04 -14.10 -1.54
N ALA A 146 -10.48 -13.91 -0.31
CA ALA A 146 -10.82 -12.60 0.21
C ALA A 146 -9.59 -11.70 0.34
N VAL A 147 -8.46 -12.25 0.83
CA VAL A 147 -7.18 -11.54 0.93
C VAL A 147 -6.60 -11.22 -0.45
N VAL A 148 -6.94 -11.95 -1.51
CA VAL A 148 -6.57 -11.62 -2.89
C VAL A 148 -7.52 -10.57 -3.48
N ALA A 149 -8.83 -10.80 -3.43
CA ALA A 149 -9.82 -9.99 -4.13
C ALA A 149 -9.92 -8.56 -3.60
N ALA A 150 -9.89 -8.37 -2.29
CA ALA A 150 -10.02 -7.05 -1.70
C ALA A 150 -8.84 -6.11 -2.04
N PRO A 151 -7.55 -6.52 -1.91
CA PRO A 151 -6.44 -5.71 -2.38
C PRO A 151 -6.42 -5.50 -3.89
N VAL A 152 -6.87 -6.46 -4.70
CA VAL A 152 -7.01 -6.26 -6.16
C VAL A 152 -7.90 -5.07 -6.46
N LEU A 153 -9.07 -4.99 -5.84
CA LEU A 153 -9.99 -3.88 -6.07
C LEU A 153 -9.48 -2.57 -5.48
N TYR A 154 -9.02 -2.58 -4.25
CA TYR A 154 -8.55 -1.37 -3.56
C TYR A 154 -7.27 -0.82 -4.20
N ASN A 155 -6.18 -1.61 -4.23
CA ASN A 155 -4.91 -1.15 -4.80
C ASN A 155 -5.00 -0.97 -6.33
N GLY A 156 -5.79 -1.81 -7.01
CA GLY A 156 -6.05 -1.64 -8.43
C GLY A 156 -6.74 -0.31 -8.73
N SER A 157 -7.66 0.14 -7.88
CA SER A 157 -8.28 1.47 -8.03
C SER A 157 -7.30 2.62 -7.78
N VAL A 158 -6.32 2.43 -6.87
CA VAL A 158 -5.21 3.38 -6.67
C VAL A 158 -4.32 3.42 -7.91
N VAL A 159 -3.96 2.26 -8.48
CA VAL A 159 -3.20 2.18 -9.74
C VAL A 159 -3.95 2.84 -10.90
N ALA A 160 -5.28 2.65 -10.97
CA ALA A 160 -6.12 3.33 -11.99
C ALA A 160 -6.03 4.85 -11.89
N GLU A 161 -6.02 5.39 -10.66
CA GLU A 161 -5.84 6.82 -10.43
C GLU A 161 -4.44 7.31 -10.79
N LEU A 162 -3.41 6.51 -10.48
CA LEU A 162 -2.04 6.82 -10.89
C LEU A 162 -1.92 6.90 -12.43
N VAL A 163 -2.51 5.95 -13.16
CA VAL A 163 -2.53 5.97 -14.63
C VAL A 163 -3.23 7.24 -15.14
N ARG A 164 -4.40 7.57 -14.61
CA ARG A 164 -5.15 8.77 -14.99
C ARG A 164 -4.36 10.05 -14.73
N SER A 165 -3.78 10.16 -13.53
CA SER A 165 -2.96 11.31 -13.13
C SER A 165 -1.67 11.40 -13.95
N GLY A 166 -1.04 10.24 -14.23
CA GLY A 166 0.17 10.16 -15.04
C GLY A 166 -0.05 10.69 -16.46
N VAL A 167 -1.13 10.27 -17.11
CA VAL A 167 -1.49 10.78 -18.44
C VAL A 167 -1.78 12.28 -18.39
N GLY A 168 -2.52 12.75 -17.36
CA GLY A 168 -2.83 14.17 -17.19
C GLY A 168 -1.60 15.07 -16.96
N ASN A 169 -0.49 14.50 -16.51
CA ASN A 169 0.77 15.22 -16.27
C ASN A 169 1.74 15.19 -17.46
N LEU A 170 1.42 14.48 -18.53
CA LEU A 170 2.26 14.47 -19.73
C LEU A 170 2.20 15.83 -20.47
N PRO A 171 3.30 16.25 -21.09
CA PRO A 171 3.29 17.44 -21.94
C PRO A 171 2.29 17.29 -23.09
N GLY A 172 1.41 18.27 -23.29
CA GLY A 172 0.36 18.23 -24.30
C GLY A 172 0.85 18.01 -25.75
N GLY A 173 2.08 18.42 -26.02
CA GLY A 173 2.72 18.20 -27.32
C GLY A 173 2.83 16.74 -27.75
N GLN A 174 2.84 15.77 -26.82
CA GLN A 174 2.85 14.34 -27.15
C GLN A 174 1.54 13.91 -27.84
N ARG A 175 0.42 14.35 -27.28
CA ARG A 175 -0.91 14.10 -27.88
C ARG A 175 -1.07 14.85 -29.21
N GLU A 176 -0.71 16.13 -29.26
CA GLU A 176 -0.80 16.94 -30.47
C GLU A 176 0.02 16.34 -31.64
N ALA A 177 1.26 15.93 -31.34
CA ALA A 177 2.12 15.29 -32.32
C ALA A 177 1.55 13.97 -32.85
N SER A 178 1.01 13.14 -31.98
CA SER A 178 0.41 11.86 -32.37
C SER A 178 -0.83 12.04 -33.26
N LEU A 179 -1.68 13.01 -32.93
CA LEU A 179 -2.86 13.36 -33.74
C LEU A 179 -2.45 13.95 -35.09
N ALA A 180 -1.38 14.77 -35.15
CA ALA A 180 -0.83 15.31 -36.41
C ALA A 180 -0.28 14.20 -37.33
N LEU A 181 0.17 13.08 -36.77
CA LEU A 181 0.57 11.88 -37.50
C LEU A 181 -0.61 11.00 -37.95
N GLY A 182 -1.85 11.43 -37.69
CA GLY A 182 -3.07 10.72 -38.11
C GLY A 182 -3.54 9.63 -37.18
N LEU A 183 -3.00 9.53 -35.95
CA LEU A 183 -3.52 8.61 -34.92
C LEU A 183 -4.88 9.11 -34.43
N THR A 184 -5.80 8.18 -34.16
CA THR A 184 -7.05 8.51 -33.47
C THR A 184 -6.76 8.81 -31.98
N GLU A 185 -7.68 9.49 -31.30
CA GLU A 185 -7.54 9.80 -29.84
C GLU A 185 -7.29 8.53 -29.01
N THR A 186 -7.98 7.44 -29.31
CA THR A 186 -7.79 6.15 -28.62
C THR A 186 -6.41 5.54 -28.90
N GLN A 187 -5.93 5.65 -30.14
CA GLN A 187 -4.59 5.16 -30.50
C GLN A 187 -3.50 6.02 -29.84
N SER A 188 -3.64 7.34 -29.85
CA SER A 188 -2.75 8.25 -29.12
C SER A 188 -2.68 7.86 -27.64
N LEU A 189 -3.84 7.71 -27.00
CA LEU A 189 -3.92 7.34 -25.60
C LEU A 189 -3.20 6.02 -25.30
N ILE A 190 -3.53 4.95 -26.03
CA ILE A 190 -3.05 3.59 -25.72
C ILE A 190 -1.58 3.40 -26.13
N GLN A 191 -1.17 3.94 -27.28
CA GLN A 191 0.15 3.66 -27.86
C GLN A 191 1.23 4.66 -27.43
N ILE A 192 0.85 5.89 -27.06
CA ILE A 192 1.79 6.97 -26.76
C ILE A 192 1.68 7.42 -25.30
N GLU A 193 0.48 7.82 -24.86
CA GLU A 193 0.32 8.49 -23.58
C GLU A 193 0.40 7.51 -22.40
N VAL A 194 -0.35 6.41 -22.44
CA VAL A 194 -0.39 5.42 -21.33
C VAL A 194 0.96 4.77 -21.06
N PRO A 195 1.74 4.30 -22.05
CA PRO A 195 3.06 3.72 -21.79
C PRO A 195 4.02 4.71 -21.13
N GLN A 196 4.03 5.96 -21.58
CA GLN A 196 4.86 7.01 -20.99
C GLN A 196 4.44 7.34 -19.55
N ALA A 197 3.13 7.46 -19.32
CA ALA A 197 2.57 7.72 -18.00
C ALA A 197 2.89 6.60 -17.01
N VAL A 198 2.70 5.33 -17.40
CA VAL A 198 3.01 4.17 -16.57
C VAL A 198 4.49 4.17 -16.20
N TYR A 199 5.39 4.41 -17.16
CA TYR A 199 6.82 4.45 -16.89
C TYR A 199 7.20 5.57 -15.91
N ALA A 200 6.63 6.75 -16.08
CA ALA A 200 6.88 7.90 -15.20
C ALA A 200 6.34 7.69 -13.78
N MET A 201 5.27 6.88 -13.62
CA MET A 201 4.61 6.62 -12.35
C MET A 201 5.13 5.37 -11.61
N LEU A 202 6.00 4.56 -12.23
CA LEU A 202 6.54 3.35 -11.60
C LEU A 202 7.10 3.58 -10.18
N PRO A 203 7.91 4.63 -9.91
CA PRO A 203 8.42 4.86 -8.56
C PRO A 203 7.32 5.07 -7.53
N ALA A 204 6.24 5.78 -7.88
CA ALA A 204 5.11 6.00 -7.00
C ALA A 204 4.25 4.74 -6.83
N ALA A 205 4.11 3.92 -7.87
CA ALA A 205 3.34 2.69 -7.82
C ALA A 205 4.00 1.61 -6.93
N VAL A 206 5.34 1.57 -6.88
CA VAL A 206 6.08 0.59 -6.06
C VAL A 206 5.99 0.90 -4.56
N THR A 207 5.66 2.13 -4.17
CA THR A 207 5.54 2.55 -2.77
C THR A 207 4.14 2.36 -2.19
N GLN A 208 3.18 1.88 -2.98
CA GLN A 208 1.82 1.53 -2.53
C GLN A 208 1.74 0.10 -2.03
#